data_f1478e12d0be614678db91f48bff902e
#
_entry.id   f1478e12d0be614678db91f48bff902e
#
_cell.length_a   1.000
_cell.length_b   1.000
_cell.length_c   1.000
_cell.angle_alpha   90.00
_cell.angle_beta   90.00
_cell.angle_gamma   90.00
#
_symmetry.space_group_name_H-M   'P 1'
#
loop_
_entity.id
_entity.type
_entity.pdbx_description
1 polymer ?
#
loop_
_entity_poly.entity_id
_entity_poly.type
_entity_poly.pdbx_seq_one_letter_code
_entity_poly.pdbx_strand_id
1 'polypeptide(L)'
;MITQAPRGTKDWFGKDMDQRTYLENIFKDLCASYNIHEIITPVFEHTELFQRSVGETTDVVQKEMYTFEDKGHRSISLKPEGTAGAIRAYLQNGLANEPQPIKMFYITPAFRYEKPQSGRLRQHHLSLIHI
;
A
#
# COMPACT_ATOMS: atom_id res chain seq x y z
N MET A 1 14.70 15.52 23.23
CA MET A 1 13.82 14.32 23.19
C MET A 1 12.85 14.52 22.04
N ILE A 2 12.78 13.58 21.13
CA ILE A 2 11.81 13.64 20.00
C ILE A 2 10.50 13.03 20.52
N THR A 3 9.49 13.87 20.75
CA THR A 3 8.17 13.46 21.29
C THR A 3 7.04 13.69 20.28
N GLN A 4 7.39 13.98 19.01
CA GLN A 4 6.43 14.23 17.96
C GLN A 4 6.59 13.19 16.85
N ALA A 5 5.46 12.79 16.26
CA ALA A 5 5.47 11.92 15.09
C ALA A 5 6.22 12.59 13.91
N PRO A 6 6.84 11.82 13.02
CA PRO A 6 7.46 12.36 11.81
C PRO A 6 6.47 13.19 10.99
N ARG A 7 6.97 14.27 10.37
CA ARG A 7 6.13 15.15 9.55
C ARG A 7 5.43 14.36 8.44
N GLY A 8 4.13 14.55 8.29
CA GLY A 8 3.32 13.87 7.29
C GLY A 8 2.84 12.49 7.72
N THR A 9 2.94 12.19 9.02
CA THR A 9 2.33 10.98 9.63
C THR A 9 1.26 11.38 10.63
N LYS A 10 0.38 10.46 10.96
CA LYS A 10 -0.70 10.67 11.94
C LYS A 10 -0.88 9.39 12.76
N ASP A 11 -1.03 9.56 14.07
CA ASP A 11 -1.50 8.49 14.94
C ASP A 11 -3.03 8.37 14.85
N TRP A 12 -3.53 7.15 14.83
CA TRP A 12 -4.95 6.86 14.78
C TRP A 12 -5.41 6.29 16.12
N PHE A 13 -6.26 7.00 16.82
CA PHE A 13 -6.80 6.58 18.12
C PHE A 13 -8.14 7.26 18.42
N GLY A 14 -8.85 6.78 19.45
CA GLY A 14 -10.12 7.33 19.90
C GLY A 14 -11.15 7.36 18.78
N LYS A 15 -11.94 8.42 18.70
CA LYS A 15 -13.05 8.59 17.75
C LYS A 15 -12.63 8.45 16.29
N ASP A 16 -11.47 8.98 15.91
CA ASP A 16 -10.96 8.86 14.54
C ASP A 16 -10.70 7.39 14.17
N MET A 17 -10.13 6.62 15.10
CA MET A 17 -9.88 5.19 14.88
C MET A 17 -11.19 4.40 14.85
N ASP A 18 -12.13 4.72 15.71
CA ASP A 18 -13.45 4.06 15.72
C ASP A 18 -14.18 4.26 14.40
N GLN A 19 -14.18 5.49 13.87
CA GLN A 19 -14.77 5.79 12.56
C GLN A 19 -14.08 5.04 11.42
N ARG A 20 -12.76 4.98 11.46
CA ARG A 20 -11.96 4.24 10.48
C ARG A 20 -12.30 2.75 10.52
N THR A 21 -12.31 2.14 11.71
CA THR A 21 -12.66 0.72 11.89
C THR A 21 -14.07 0.43 11.36
N TYR A 22 -15.02 1.31 11.64
CA TYR A 22 -16.39 1.19 11.14
C TYR A 22 -16.44 1.17 9.60
N LEU A 23 -15.76 2.10 8.94
CA LEU A 23 -15.70 2.16 7.47
C LEU A 23 -14.99 0.95 6.87
N GLU A 24 -13.88 0.53 7.46
CA GLU A 24 -13.14 -0.66 7.00
C GLU A 24 -13.99 -1.93 7.12
N ASN A 25 -14.75 -2.09 8.20
CA ASN A 25 -15.65 -3.23 8.39
C ASN A 25 -16.78 -3.25 7.35
N ILE A 26 -17.40 -2.11 7.06
CA ILE A 26 -18.41 -2.01 6.00
C ILE A 26 -17.81 -2.41 4.64
N PHE A 27 -16.62 -1.91 4.33
CA PHE A 27 -15.94 -2.23 3.08
C PHE A 27 -15.60 -3.72 2.96
N LYS A 28 -15.09 -4.32 4.04
CA LYS A 28 -14.78 -5.76 4.10
C LYS A 28 -16.04 -6.62 3.95
N ASP A 29 -17.12 -6.28 4.62
CA ASP A 29 -18.40 -6.99 4.52
C ASP A 29 -18.97 -6.91 3.11
N LEU A 30 -18.90 -5.74 2.48
CA LEU A 30 -19.30 -5.55 1.10
C LEU A 30 -18.47 -6.40 0.14
N CYS A 31 -17.14 -6.38 0.28
CA CYS A 31 -16.24 -7.22 -0.52
C CYS A 31 -16.56 -8.72 -0.36
N ALA A 32 -16.80 -9.18 0.86
CA ALA A 32 -17.18 -10.56 1.13
C ALA A 32 -18.47 -10.95 0.41
N SER A 33 -19.48 -10.06 0.39
CA SER A 33 -20.75 -10.32 -0.30
C SER A 33 -20.62 -10.47 -1.82
N TYR A 34 -19.56 -9.93 -2.41
CA TYR A 34 -19.22 -10.07 -3.84
C TYR A 34 -18.12 -11.12 -4.12
N ASN A 35 -17.78 -11.94 -3.13
CA ASN A 35 -16.71 -12.94 -3.22
C ASN A 35 -15.36 -12.30 -3.60
N ILE A 36 -15.05 -11.14 -3.01
CA ILE A 36 -13.78 -10.43 -3.17
C ILE A 36 -12.96 -10.68 -1.92
N HIS A 37 -11.80 -11.30 -2.05
CA HIS A 37 -10.95 -11.73 -0.92
C HIS A 37 -9.88 -10.71 -0.57
N GLU A 38 -9.58 -10.59 0.72
CA GLU A 38 -8.52 -9.70 1.19
C GLU A 38 -7.13 -10.26 0.88
N ILE A 39 -6.25 -9.40 0.38
CA ILE A 39 -4.82 -9.68 0.24
C ILE A 39 -4.03 -8.66 1.05
N ILE A 40 -3.01 -9.14 1.77
CA ILE A 40 -2.05 -8.31 2.48
C ILE A 40 -0.67 -8.57 1.89
N THR A 41 -0.02 -7.53 1.42
CA THR A 41 1.34 -7.59 0.90
C THR A 41 2.31 -6.88 1.85
N PRO A 42 3.62 -7.19 1.82
CA PRO A 42 4.61 -6.48 2.63
C PRO A 42 4.56 -4.97 2.43
N VAL A 43 4.97 -4.23 3.44
CA VAL A 43 5.05 -2.75 3.37
C VAL A 43 6.24 -2.27 2.54
N PHE A 44 7.20 -3.13 2.26
CA PHE A 44 8.37 -2.86 1.42
C PHE A 44 8.56 -3.96 0.38
N GLU A 45 9.14 -3.62 -0.74
CA GLU A 45 9.42 -4.50 -1.87
C GLU A 45 10.78 -4.13 -2.47
N HIS A 46 11.29 -4.95 -3.38
CA HIS A 46 12.43 -4.55 -4.21
C HIS A 46 12.07 -3.29 -5.02
N THR A 47 12.96 -2.32 -5.04
CA THR A 47 12.74 -1.03 -5.72
C THR A 47 12.36 -1.20 -7.19
N GLU A 48 12.95 -2.18 -7.87
CA GLU A 48 12.68 -2.49 -9.28
C GLU A 48 11.21 -2.82 -9.57
N LEU A 49 10.48 -3.39 -8.59
CA LEU A 49 9.07 -3.70 -8.76
C LEU A 49 8.26 -2.43 -9.05
N PHE A 50 8.53 -1.36 -8.30
CA PHE A 50 7.84 -0.09 -8.47
C PHE A 50 8.31 0.66 -9.71
N GLN A 51 9.59 0.59 -10.04
CA GLN A 51 10.13 1.18 -11.28
C GLN A 51 9.41 0.63 -12.51
N ARG A 52 9.21 -0.69 -12.56
CA ARG A 52 8.47 -1.34 -13.66
C ARG A 52 6.98 -0.99 -13.67
N SER A 53 6.35 -0.93 -12.51
CA SER A 53 4.90 -0.75 -12.40
C SER A 53 4.46 0.71 -12.58
N VAL A 54 5.15 1.63 -11.92
CA VAL A 54 4.79 3.07 -11.92
C VAL A 54 5.46 3.82 -13.08
N GLY A 55 6.58 3.31 -13.57
CA GLY A 55 7.42 3.93 -14.60
C GLY A 55 8.59 4.70 -14.02
N GLU A 56 9.80 4.41 -14.53
CA GLU A 56 11.06 4.97 -14.03
C GLU A 56 11.13 6.50 -14.10
N THR A 57 10.40 7.11 -15.04
CA THR A 57 10.43 8.56 -15.28
C THR A 57 9.38 9.34 -14.50
N THR A 58 8.55 8.67 -13.71
CA THR A 58 7.51 9.35 -12.93
C THR A 58 8.11 10.07 -11.71
N ASP A 59 7.51 11.18 -11.33
CA ASP A 59 7.91 11.91 -10.11
C ASP A 59 7.81 11.06 -8.85
N VAL A 60 6.86 10.12 -8.80
CA VAL A 60 6.69 9.20 -7.67
C VAL A 60 7.94 8.34 -7.50
N VAL A 61 8.45 7.73 -8.59
CA VAL A 61 9.65 6.88 -8.52
C VAL A 61 10.91 7.69 -8.28
N GLN A 62 11.05 8.85 -8.93
CA GLN A 62 12.28 9.63 -8.87
C GLN A 62 12.43 10.46 -7.59
N LYS A 63 11.33 10.98 -7.05
CA LYS A 63 11.37 12.01 -6.00
C LYS A 63 10.63 11.64 -4.71
N GLU A 64 9.65 10.76 -4.78
CA GLU A 64 8.70 10.54 -3.68
C GLU A 64 8.83 9.18 -3.00
N MET A 65 9.53 8.20 -3.57
CA MET A 65 9.74 6.92 -2.91
C MET A 65 10.74 7.01 -1.76
N TYR A 66 10.42 6.33 -0.67
CA TYR A 66 11.36 6.04 0.40
C TYR A 66 12.16 4.79 0.04
N THR A 67 13.39 5.00 -0.42
CA THR A 67 14.29 3.94 -0.87
C THR A 67 15.51 3.86 0.03
N PHE A 68 15.93 2.67 0.38
CA PHE A 68 17.09 2.40 1.21
C PHE A 68 17.74 1.07 0.80
N GLU A 69 18.97 0.89 1.22
CA GLU A 69 19.70 -0.38 1.06
C GLU A 69 19.53 -1.22 2.32
N ASP A 70 19.18 -2.48 2.16
CA ASP A 70 19.11 -3.42 3.27
C ASP A 70 20.53 -3.94 3.65
N LYS A 71 20.64 -4.72 4.72
CA LYS A 71 21.91 -5.30 5.17
C LYS A 71 22.55 -6.25 4.16
N GLY A 72 21.80 -6.72 3.17
CA GLY A 72 22.26 -7.56 2.08
C GLY A 72 22.59 -6.79 0.80
N HIS A 73 22.71 -5.47 0.89
CA HIS A 73 23.03 -4.56 -0.23
C HIS A 73 21.98 -4.59 -1.36
N ARG A 74 20.71 -4.83 -1.02
CA ARG A 74 19.62 -4.81 -1.97
C ARG A 74 18.84 -3.52 -1.85
N SER A 75 18.48 -2.91 -2.98
CA SER A 75 17.64 -1.72 -3.01
C SER A 75 16.19 -2.07 -2.69
N ILE A 76 15.68 -1.54 -1.60
CA ILE A 76 14.35 -1.76 -1.05
C ILE A 76 13.62 -0.42 -0.97
N SER A 77 12.34 -0.41 -1.27
CA SER A 77 11.49 0.78 -1.13
C SER A 77 10.25 0.48 -0.31
N LEU A 78 9.84 1.44 0.51
CA LEU A 78 8.49 1.42 1.07
C LEU A 78 7.49 1.60 -0.08
N LYS A 79 6.41 0.84 -0.05
CA LYS A 79 5.43 0.87 -1.15
C LYS A 79 4.75 2.24 -1.28
N PRO A 80 4.85 2.89 -2.45
CA PRO A 80 4.16 4.14 -2.74
C PRO A 80 2.70 3.91 -3.17
N GLU A 81 2.35 2.66 -3.51
CA GLU A 81 1.04 2.20 -3.95
C GLU A 81 0.93 0.67 -3.70
N GLY A 82 -0.24 0.09 -3.83
CA GLY A 82 -0.46 -1.32 -3.49
C GLY A 82 -0.56 -2.27 -4.70
N THR A 83 -0.80 -1.76 -5.90
CA THR A 83 -1.08 -2.58 -7.08
C THR A 83 0.11 -3.46 -7.48
N ALA A 84 1.32 -2.91 -7.49
CA ALA A 84 2.52 -3.66 -7.86
C ALA A 84 2.74 -4.88 -6.95
N GLY A 85 2.61 -4.69 -5.63
CA GLY A 85 2.71 -5.78 -4.66
C GLY A 85 1.61 -6.84 -4.83
N ALA A 86 0.38 -6.42 -5.10
CA ALA A 86 -0.75 -7.33 -5.34
C ALA A 86 -0.52 -8.19 -6.60
N ILE A 87 -0.10 -7.59 -7.70
CA ILE A 87 0.20 -8.32 -8.94
C ILE A 87 1.42 -9.24 -8.77
N ARG A 88 2.48 -8.79 -8.08
CA ARG A 88 3.61 -9.65 -7.76
C ARG A 88 3.14 -10.86 -6.94
N ALA A 89 2.31 -10.66 -5.93
CA ALA A 89 1.78 -11.75 -5.10
C ALA A 89 0.90 -12.70 -5.91
N TYR A 90 0.05 -12.19 -6.80
CA TYR A 90 -0.76 -12.98 -7.72
C TYR A 90 0.10 -13.92 -8.59
N LEU A 91 1.15 -13.38 -9.20
CA LEU A 91 2.05 -14.15 -10.05
C LEU A 91 2.91 -15.15 -9.24
N GLN A 92 3.51 -14.70 -8.13
CA GLN A 92 4.40 -15.53 -7.31
C GLN A 92 3.70 -16.73 -6.68
N ASN A 93 2.44 -16.56 -6.30
CA ASN A 93 1.65 -17.64 -5.67
C ASN A 93 0.86 -18.48 -6.69
N GLY A 94 1.07 -18.27 -7.99
CA GLY A 94 0.45 -19.08 -9.04
C GLY A 94 -1.06 -18.90 -9.14
N LEU A 95 -1.62 -17.79 -8.65
CA LEU A 95 -3.06 -17.55 -8.67
C LEU A 95 -3.64 -17.46 -10.09
N ALA A 96 -2.78 -17.24 -11.08
CA ALA A 96 -3.17 -17.30 -12.50
C ALA A 96 -3.65 -18.71 -12.93
N ASN A 97 -3.27 -19.75 -12.19
CA ASN A 97 -3.67 -21.14 -12.46
C ASN A 97 -4.97 -21.55 -11.75
N GLU A 98 -5.47 -20.70 -10.86
CA GLU A 98 -6.74 -20.89 -10.18
C GLU A 98 -7.93 -20.53 -11.09
N PRO A 99 -9.16 -20.98 -10.78
CA PRO A 99 -10.35 -20.60 -11.51
C PRO A 99 -10.51 -19.07 -11.54
N GLN A 100 -10.73 -18.52 -12.72
CA GLN A 100 -10.88 -17.06 -12.94
C GLN A 100 -12.36 -16.66 -13.02
N PRO A 101 -12.73 -15.40 -12.71
CA PRO A 101 -11.86 -14.32 -12.25
C PRO A 101 -11.49 -14.44 -10.77
N ILE A 102 -10.25 -14.14 -10.42
CA ILE A 102 -9.85 -13.94 -9.02
C ILE A 102 -10.08 -12.48 -8.66
N LYS A 103 -10.83 -12.27 -7.60
CA LYS A 103 -11.18 -10.95 -7.09
C LYS A 103 -10.48 -10.71 -5.77
N MET A 104 -9.70 -9.65 -5.68
CA MET A 104 -8.94 -9.29 -4.49
C MET A 104 -9.14 -7.84 -4.13
N PHE A 105 -9.07 -7.53 -2.84
CA PHE A 105 -8.98 -6.16 -2.34
C PHE A 105 -7.87 -6.03 -1.30
N TYR A 106 -7.42 -4.84 -1.10
CA TYR A 106 -6.54 -4.50 0.02
C TYR A 106 -6.91 -3.16 0.65
N ILE A 107 -6.60 -3.05 1.93
CA ILE A 107 -6.51 -1.79 2.67
C ILE A 107 -5.10 -1.75 3.21
N THR A 108 -4.28 -0.82 2.74
CA THR A 108 -2.84 -0.85 3.00
C THR A 108 -2.27 0.55 3.21
N PRO A 109 -1.27 0.70 4.10
CA PRO A 109 -0.50 1.94 4.14
C PRO A 109 0.32 2.10 2.86
N ALA A 110 0.46 3.34 2.40
CA ALA A 110 1.35 3.74 1.32
C ALA A 110 2.19 4.93 1.76
N PHE A 111 3.39 5.05 1.21
CA PHE A 111 4.42 5.98 1.66
C PHE A 111 4.93 6.80 0.48
N ARG A 112 4.74 8.13 0.54
CA ARG A 112 5.25 9.05 -0.47
C ARG A 112 5.86 10.28 0.18
N TYR A 113 7.08 10.62 -0.20
CA TYR A 113 7.77 11.82 0.26
C TYR A 113 7.21 13.05 -0.46
N GLU A 114 5.96 13.38 -0.15
CA GLU A 114 5.29 14.57 -0.66
C GLU A 114 5.44 15.76 0.31
N LYS A 115 5.20 16.96 -0.19
CA LYS A 115 5.02 18.12 0.70
C LYS A 115 3.71 17.96 1.47
N PRO A 116 3.75 17.76 2.79
CA PRO A 116 2.54 17.57 3.58
C PRO A 116 1.64 18.80 3.51
N GLN A 117 0.36 18.56 3.27
CA GLN A 117 -0.70 19.57 3.32
C GLN A 117 -2.00 18.91 3.75
N SER A 118 -3.06 19.71 3.91
CA SER A 118 -4.37 19.15 4.27
C SER A 118 -4.80 18.09 3.26
N GLY A 119 -5.12 16.89 3.76
CA GLY A 119 -5.51 15.75 2.94
C GLY A 119 -4.37 15.00 2.22
N ARG A 120 -3.11 15.45 2.38
CA ARG A 120 -1.92 14.76 1.82
C ARG A 120 -0.90 14.48 2.89
N LEU A 121 -0.81 13.21 3.27
CA LEU A 121 0.16 12.71 4.23
C LEU A 121 1.28 11.92 3.52
N ARG A 122 2.44 11.83 4.17
CA ARG A 122 3.55 10.98 3.71
C ARG A 122 3.28 9.51 3.93
N GLN A 123 2.54 9.18 4.99
CA GLN A 123 1.93 7.87 5.17
C GLN A 123 0.42 8.03 5.08
N HIS A 124 -0.20 7.41 4.10
CA HIS A 124 -1.65 7.40 3.90
C HIS A 124 -2.14 5.98 3.68
N HIS A 125 -3.44 5.77 3.73
CA HIS A 125 -4.04 4.47 3.53
C HIS A 125 -4.83 4.44 2.22
N LEU A 126 -4.63 3.36 1.48
CA LEU A 126 -5.29 3.10 0.21
C LEU A 126 -6.18 1.87 0.34
N SER A 127 -7.34 1.93 -0.30
CA SER A 127 -8.15 0.74 -0.57
C SER A 127 -8.36 0.60 -2.07
N LEU A 128 -8.29 -0.62 -2.56
CA LEU A 128 -8.48 -0.90 -3.98
C LEU A 128 -9.00 -2.32 -4.18
N ILE A 129 -9.80 -2.50 -5.23
CA ILE A 129 -10.34 -3.79 -5.66
C ILE A 129 -9.73 -4.12 -7.02
N HIS A 130 -9.22 -5.35 -7.15
CA HIS A 130 -8.78 -5.95 -8.42
C HIS A 130 -9.75 -7.07 -8.80
N ILE A 131 -10.19 -7.07 -10.06
CA ILE A 131 -11.08 -8.09 -10.63
C ILE A 131 -10.45 -8.69 -11.86
#